data_011efa85b46dc1d050f7de565c60e1de
#
_entry.id   011efa85b46dc1d050f7de565c60e1de
#
_cell.length_a   1.000
_cell.length_b   1.000
_cell.length_c   1.000
_cell.angle_alpha   90.00
_cell.angle_beta   90.00
_cell.angle_gamma   90.00
#
_symmetry.space_group_name_H-M   'P 1'
#
loop_
_entity.id
_entity.type
_entity.pdbx_description
1 polymer ?
#
loop_
_entity_poly.entity_id
_entity_poly.type
_entity_poly.pdbx_seq_one_letter_code
_entity_poly.pdbx_strand_id
1 'polypeptide(L)'
;MGATYTRQSSGTIVDGSTIEAAHFNNEFDQLLAAFAVSSGHTHDGTAAEGGPITKLLGTAITIGDATSGTDIAMTFDGESNDGVLTWMEDEDYFQFSDDLLLSTTEKLQFRDTAIYINSSADGQLDLVADTEIQIAATTIDINGNVDVSGTLTVAGAVDFGDAALSNVGAVQLDSIAGDGDTNTSITFSGSDVITV
;
A
#
# COMPACT_ATOMS: atom_id res chain seq x y z
N MET A 1 17.34 24.46 15.46
CA MET A 1 17.13 24.65 16.92
C MET A 1 16.08 25.73 17.10
N GLY A 2 14.97 25.39 17.73
CA GLY A 2 13.93 26.35 18.10
C GLY A 2 14.37 27.24 19.27
N ALA A 3 13.58 28.29 19.53
CA ALA A 3 13.84 29.15 20.66
C ALA A 3 13.43 28.47 21.96
N THR A 4 14.40 28.20 22.83
CA THR A 4 14.15 27.65 24.15
C THR A 4 13.66 28.76 25.10
N TYR A 5 12.63 28.47 25.88
CA TYR A 5 12.25 29.38 26.95
C TYR A 5 13.26 29.33 28.07
N THR A 6 13.95 30.45 28.30
CA THR A 6 14.84 30.62 29.45
C THR A 6 14.26 31.68 30.36
N ARG A 7 13.97 31.29 31.61
CA ARG A 7 13.45 32.21 32.61
C ARG A 7 14.46 33.32 32.89
N GLN A 8 14.11 34.56 32.57
CA GLN A 8 15.00 35.72 32.63
C GLN A 8 15.10 36.33 34.03
N SER A 9 14.03 36.26 34.80
CA SER A 9 13.92 37.00 36.08
C SER A 9 14.06 36.11 37.31
N SER A 10 14.54 34.86 37.16
CA SER A 10 14.64 33.92 38.31
C SER A 10 15.56 34.35 39.44
N GLY A 11 16.56 35.18 39.16
CA GLY A 11 17.49 35.73 40.18
C GLY A 11 17.16 37.14 40.65
N THR A 12 16.17 37.80 40.05
CA THR A 12 15.83 39.22 40.33
C THR A 12 14.47 39.40 40.99
N ILE A 13 13.49 38.52 40.70
CA ILE A 13 12.20 38.49 41.38
C ILE A 13 12.33 37.58 42.60
N VAL A 14 12.75 38.14 43.75
CA VAL A 14 12.85 37.45 45.01
C VAL A 14 12.15 38.29 46.12
N ASP A 15 11.86 37.67 47.26
CA ASP A 15 11.22 38.33 48.41
C ASP A 15 12.01 39.60 48.82
N GLY A 16 11.27 40.73 48.94
CA GLY A 16 11.84 41.99 49.35
C GLY A 16 12.51 42.80 48.23
N SER A 17 12.54 42.31 46.97
CA SER A 17 13.05 43.06 45.84
C SER A 17 11.92 43.91 45.19
N THR A 18 12.31 45.05 44.60
CA THR A 18 11.40 45.86 43.77
C THR A 18 11.20 45.12 42.43
N ILE A 19 9.92 44.91 42.04
CA ILE A 19 9.59 44.39 40.75
C ILE A 19 9.53 45.50 39.74
N GLU A 20 10.35 45.43 38.70
CA GLU A 20 10.42 46.43 37.62
C GLU A 20 9.70 45.90 36.38
N ALA A 21 9.23 46.80 35.51
CA ALA A 21 8.58 46.46 34.27
C ALA A 21 9.43 45.57 33.36
N ALA A 22 10.75 45.72 33.39
CA ALA A 22 11.71 44.91 32.64
C ALA A 22 11.65 43.40 33.03
N HIS A 23 11.39 43.13 34.32
CA HIS A 23 11.27 41.73 34.76
C HIS A 23 10.15 40.96 34.06
N PHE A 24 9.01 41.60 33.87
CA PHE A 24 7.87 41.03 33.17
C PHE A 24 8.06 41.04 31.66
N ASN A 25 8.51 42.16 31.10
CA ASN A 25 8.69 42.30 29.65
C ASN A 25 9.69 41.26 29.15
N ASN A 26 10.82 41.07 29.80
CA ASN A 26 11.77 40.07 29.39
C ASN A 26 11.24 38.63 29.43
N GLU A 27 10.40 38.29 30.44
CA GLU A 27 9.76 36.97 30.49
C GLU A 27 8.72 36.79 29.33
N PHE A 28 7.91 37.86 29.04
CA PHE A 28 6.95 37.81 27.96
C PHE A 28 7.60 37.77 26.58
N ASP A 29 8.70 38.50 26.39
CA ASP A 29 9.50 38.43 25.14
C ASP A 29 10.07 37.05 24.90
N GLN A 30 10.57 36.38 25.93
CA GLN A 30 11.05 34.99 25.84
C GLN A 30 9.89 34.02 25.55
N LEU A 31 8.74 34.22 26.19
CA LEU A 31 7.56 33.40 25.92
C LEU A 31 7.07 33.59 24.48
N LEU A 32 7.02 34.84 24.00
CA LEU A 32 6.65 35.14 22.62
C LEU A 32 7.63 34.51 21.63
N ALA A 33 8.94 34.57 21.90
CA ALA A 33 9.95 33.95 21.06
C ALA A 33 9.82 32.41 21.02
N ALA A 34 9.47 31.76 22.15
CA ALA A 34 9.25 30.32 22.20
C ALA A 34 8.05 29.84 21.36
N PHE A 35 7.08 30.70 21.08
CA PHE A 35 5.93 30.39 20.22
C PHE A 35 5.99 31.03 18.83
N ALA A 36 7.13 31.58 18.42
CA ALA A 36 7.27 32.17 17.09
C ALA A 36 7.25 31.11 16.00
N VAL A 37 6.59 31.39 14.86
CA VAL A 37 6.37 30.45 13.75
C VAL A 37 7.67 29.92 13.15
N SER A 38 8.70 30.75 13.06
CA SER A 38 9.97 30.38 12.39
C SER A 38 11.11 29.99 13.32
N SER A 39 11.01 30.29 14.62
CA SER A 39 12.07 30.11 15.60
C SER A 39 11.56 29.65 16.96
N GLY A 40 10.31 29.24 17.06
CA GLY A 40 9.69 28.73 18.29
C GLY A 40 10.23 27.34 18.67
N HIS A 41 9.81 26.84 19.84
CA HIS A 41 10.18 25.49 20.30
C HIS A 41 9.63 24.41 19.37
N THR A 42 10.33 23.31 19.32
CA THR A 42 9.95 22.05 18.64
C THR A 42 9.57 20.99 19.68
N HIS A 43 8.94 19.92 19.28
CA HIS A 43 8.64 18.77 20.14
C HIS A 43 9.57 17.60 19.80
N ASP A 44 10.87 17.85 19.75
CA ASP A 44 11.90 16.88 19.36
C ASP A 44 12.46 16.04 20.53
N GLY A 45 11.97 16.27 21.76
CA GLY A 45 12.39 15.55 22.96
C GLY A 45 13.67 16.08 23.62
N THR A 46 14.30 17.14 23.07
CA THR A 46 15.44 17.78 23.73
C THR A 46 15.00 18.68 24.88
N ALA A 47 15.94 18.98 25.80
CA ALA A 47 15.65 19.82 26.96
C ALA A 47 15.20 21.22 26.53
N ALA A 48 14.08 21.69 27.08
CA ALA A 48 13.44 22.99 26.81
C ALA A 48 12.78 23.16 25.43
N GLU A 49 12.79 22.14 24.57
CA GLU A 49 12.05 22.14 23.29
C GLU A 49 10.70 21.43 23.36
N GLY A 50 10.26 21.05 24.55
CA GLY A 50 9.05 20.26 24.77
C GLY A 50 9.29 18.75 24.65
N GLY A 51 8.55 17.97 25.43
CA GLY A 51 8.61 16.51 25.35
C GLY A 51 7.97 15.99 24.04
N PRO A 52 8.24 14.72 23.68
CA PRO A 52 7.63 14.12 22.49
C PRO A 52 6.09 14.14 22.60
N ILE A 53 5.42 14.39 21.48
CA ILE A 53 3.96 14.31 21.41
C ILE A 53 3.56 12.84 21.40
N THR A 54 3.09 12.33 22.53
CA THR A 54 2.70 10.92 22.68
C THR A 54 1.23 10.65 22.31
N LYS A 55 0.42 11.72 22.16
CA LYS A 55 -0.99 11.59 21.84
C LYS A 55 -1.54 12.86 21.19
N LEU A 56 -2.14 12.71 20.02
CA LEU A 56 -2.93 13.74 19.37
C LEU A 56 -4.41 13.41 19.59
N LEU A 57 -5.17 14.34 20.20
CA LEU A 57 -6.59 14.19 20.51
C LEU A 57 -7.40 15.07 19.56
N GLY A 58 -8.31 14.45 18.84
CA GLY A 58 -9.20 15.14 17.91
C GLY A 58 -9.88 14.14 16.97
N THR A 59 -10.81 14.63 16.17
CA THR A 59 -11.49 13.83 15.15
C THR A 59 -10.82 13.94 13.77
N ALA A 60 -9.85 14.86 13.62
CA ALA A 60 -9.10 15.09 12.38
C ALA A 60 -7.70 15.64 12.70
N ILE A 61 -6.75 15.33 11.84
CA ILE A 61 -5.41 15.92 11.78
C ILE A 61 -5.21 16.39 10.34
N THR A 62 -4.86 17.67 10.17
CA THR A 62 -4.47 18.21 8.86
C THR A 62 -2.95 18.25 8.80
N ILE A 63 -2.38 17.66 7.76
CA ILE A 63 -0.94 17.68 7.48
C ILE A 63 -0.74 18.41 6.16
N GLY A 64 0.20 19.36 6.14
CA GLY A 64 0.45 20.21 4.97
C GLY A 64 -0.15 21.62 5.12
N ASP A 65 0.29 22.53 4.26
CA ASP A 65 -0.07 23.94 4.25
C ASP A 65 -0.82 24.39 2.99
N ALA A 66 -1.25 23.43 2.18
CA ALA A 66 -1.91 23.63 0.89
C ALA A 66 -1.05 24.39 -0.16
N THR A 67 0.27 24.31 -0.07
CA THR A 67 1.16 24.84 -1.11
C THR A 67 1.07 23.99 -2.37
N SER A 68 0.67 24.58 -3.49
CA SER A 68 0.50 23.90 -4.77
C SER A 68 1.80 23.27 -5.27
N GLY A 69 1.73 22.04 -5.78
CA GLY A 69 2.87 21.31 -6.34
C GLY A 69 3.91 20.88 -5.29
N THR A 70 3.52 20.83 -4.02
CA THR A 70 4.41 20.39 -2.95
C THR A 70 3.90 19.11 -2.32
N ASP A 71 4.67 18.04 -2.46
CA ASP A 71 4.38 16.76 -1.85
C ASP A 71 4.44 16.82 -0.33
N ILE A 72 3.56 16.06 0.31
CA ILE A 72 3.46 16.02 1.77
C ILE A 72 3.95 14.66 2.26
N ALA A 73 5.09 14.63 2.95
CA ALA A 73 5.69 13.42 3.47
C ALA A 73 5.47 13.25 4.97
N MET A 74 5.09 12.04 5.37
CA MET A 74 5.10 11.58 6.76
C MET A 74 6.22 10.55 6.90
N THR A 75 7.28 10.90 7.63
CA THR A 75 8.42 10.03 7.86
C THR A 75 8.27 9.30 9.20
N PHE A 76 8.48 7.99 9.16
CA PHE A 76 8.63 7.13 10.33
C PHE A 76 10.13 6.90 10.53
N ASP A 77 10.72 7.72 11.40
CA ASP A 77 12.16 7.79 11.65
C ASP A 77 12.60 6.58 12.48
N GLY A 78 13.30 5.66 11.87
CA GLY A 78 13.85 4.44 12.47
C GLY A 78 15.34 4.62 12.82
N GLU A 79 15.94 3.65 13.54
CA GLU A 79 17.36 3.69 13.88
C GLU A 79 18.27 3.56 12.64
N SER A 80 17.89 2.73 11.69
CA SER A 80 18.72 2.38 10.53
C SER A 80 18.01 2.54 9.19
N ASN A 81 16.70 2.44 9.19
CA ASN A 81 15.87 2.58 8.00
C ASN A 81 14.61 3.36 8.34
N ASP A 82 14.28 4.33 7.52
CA ASP A 82 13.09 5.16 7.64
C ASP A 82 12.03 4.69 6.66
N GLY A 83 10.77 4.72 7.07
CA GLY A 83 9.62 4.54 6.17
C GLY A 83 8.97 5.89 5.87
N VAL A 84 8.51 6.09 4.64
CA VAL A 84 7.84 7.33 4.25
C VAL A 84 6.51 7.04 3.57
N LEU A 85 5.46 7.71 4.04
CA LEU A 85 4.18 7.83 3.35
C LEU A 85 4.08 9.24 2.77
N THR A 86 4.04 9.36 1.45
CA THR A 86 3.97 10.64 0.76
C THR A 86 2.64 10.79 0.04
N TRP A 87 1.96 11.91 0.24
CA TRP A 87 0.93 12.37 -0.65
C TRP A 87 1.59 13.11 -1.82
N MET A 88 1.50 12.54 -3.01
CA MET A 88 1.98 13.12 -4.26
C MET A 88 0.94 14.10 -4.77
N GLU A 89 1.20 15.41 -4.61
CA GLU A 89 0.17 16.43 -4.82
C GLU A 89 -0.20 16.59 -6.29
N ASP A 90 0.78 16.59 -7.17
CA ASP A 90 0.54 16.76 -8.61
C ASP A 90 -0.01 15.48 -9.28
N GLU A 91 0.31 14.30 -8.76
CA GLU A 91 -0.11 12.99 -9.30
C GLU A 91 -1.39 12.45 -8.65
N ASP A 92 -1.86 13.02 -7.55
CA ASP A 92 -3.09 12.68 -6.84
C ASP A 92 -3.15 11.24 -6.32
N TYR A 93 -2.05 10.76 -5.70
CA TYR A 93 -1.99 9.43 -5.05
C TYR A 93 -1.07 9.40 -3.82
N PHE A 94 -1.22 8.34 -3.01
CA PHE A 94 -0.29 8.02 -1.93
C PHE A 94 0.83 7.10 -2.40
N GLN A 95 2.08 7.46 -2.10
CA GLN A 95 3.27 6.64 -2.33
C GLN A 95 3.83 6.14 -0.99
N PHE A 96 4.17 4.84 -0.95
CA PHE A 96 4.91 4.22 0.15
C PHE A 96 6.36 4.00 -0.30
N SER A 97 7.33 4.34 0.54
CA SER A 97 8.76 4.09 0.25
C SER A 97 9.13 2.62 0.40
N ASP A 98 8.36 1.88 1.19
CA ASP A 98 8.60 0.48 1.56
C ASP A 98 7.36 -0.38 1.34
N ASP A 99 7.49 -1.69 1.60
CA ASP A 99 6.40 -2.65 1.45
C ASP A 99 5.23 -2.35 2.38
N LEU A 100 4.01 -2.58 1.91
CA LEU A 100 2.80 -2.58 2.72
C LEU A 100 2.45 -4.02 3.12
N LEU A 101 2.70 -4.38 4.39
CA LEU A 101 2.30 -5.67 4.93
C LEU A 101 0.94 -5.58 5.60
N LEU A 102 -0.06 -6.25 5.04
CA LEU A 102 -1.31 -6.57 5.72
C LEU A 102 -1.13 -7.88 6.46
N SER A 103 -1.00 -7.83 7.79
CA SER A 103 -0.77 -9.02 8.61
C SER A 103 -2.05 -9.83 8.81
N THR A 104 -1.91 -11.13 9.02
CA THR A 104 -3.02 -12.06 9.23
C THR A 104 -3.96 -12.18 8.00
N THR A 105 -5.27 -12.22 8.22
CA THR A 105 -6.31 -12.33 7.18
C THR A 105 -6.93 -11.00 6.79
N GLU A 106 -6.26 -9.88 7.13
CA GLU A 106 -6.73 -8.54 6.78
C GLU A 106 -6.82 -8.34 5.27
N LYS A 107 -7.67 -7.44 4.84
CA LYS A 107 -8.06 -7.27 3.43
C LYS A 107 -7.68 -5.89 2.91
N LEU A 108 -7.13 -5.85 1.70
CA LEU A 108 -7.15 -4.64 0.89
C LEU A 108 -8.47 -4.61 0.11
N GLN A 109 -9.41 -3.77 0.53
CA GLN A 109 -10.75 -3.67 -0.03
C GLN A 109 -10.83 -2.57 -1.08
N PHE A 110 -11.59 -2.82 -2.15
CA PHE A 110 -11.83 -1.86 -3.22
C PHE A 110 -13.33 -1.60 -3.35
N ARG A 111 -13.74 -0.34 -3.22
CA ARG A 111 -15.13 0.13 -3.37
C ARG A 111 -16.07 -0.33 -2.27
N ASP A 112 -16.10 -1.62 -1.92
CA ASP A 112 -16.91 -2.19 -0.86
C ASP A 112 -16.23 -3.43 -0.23
N THR A 113 -16.91 -4.11 0.69
CA THR A 113 -16.35 -5.24 1.44
C THR A 113 -16.35 -6.58 0.69
N ALA A 114 -16.99 -6.65 -0.48
CA ALA A 114 -17.10 -7.87 -1.28
C ALA A 114 -15.95 -8.00 -2.30
N ILE A 115 -15.24 -6.89 -2.60
CA ILE A 115 -14.13 -6.85 -3.55
C ILE A 115 -12.83 -6.60 -2.79
N TYR A 116 -11.92 -7.58 -2.77
CA TYR A 116 -10.71 -7.50 -1.97
C TYR A 116 -9.59 -8.45 -2.43
N ILE A 117 -8.39 -8.14 -1.96
CA ILE A 117 -7.23 -9.02 -2.01
C ILE A 117 -6.80 -9.32 -0.58
N ASN A 118 -6.57 -10.58 -0.24
CA ASN A 118 -6.02 -10.99 1.05
C ASN A 118 -5.30 -12.34 0.99
N SER A 119 -4.84 -12.81 2.15
CA SER A 119 -4.38 -14.18 2.36
C SER A 119 -5.27 -14.81 3.43
N SER A 120 -6.14 -15.74 3.06
CA SER A 120 -7.01 -16.43 4.01
C SER A 120 -6.33 -17.58 4.77
N ALA A 121 -5.21 -18.06 4.22
CA ALA A 121 -4.36 -19.10 4.82
C ALA A 121 -2.90 -18.87 4.41
N ASP A 122 -1.97 -19.42 5.19
CA ASP A 122 -0.55 -19.35 4.87
C ASP A 122 -0.24 -19.97 3.49
N GLY A 123 0.52 -19.23 2.67
CA GLY A 123 0.87 -19.63 1.31
C GLY A 123 -0.23 -19.41 0.25
N GLN A 124 -1.34 -18.78 0.58
CA GLN A 124 -2.46 -18.54 -0.33
C GLN A 124 -2.64 -17.03 -0.57
N LEU A 125 -2.87 -16.65 -1.82
CA LEU A 125 -3.32 -15.32 -2.22
C LEU A 125 -4.70 -15.43 -2.83
N ASP A 126 -5.68 -14.74 -2.25
CA ASP A 126 -7.06 -14.70 -2.71
C ASP A 126 -7.34 -13.37 -3.42
N LEU A 127 -7.86 -13.44 -4.65
CA LEU A 127 -8.46 -12.34 -5.37
C LEU A 127 -9.96 -12.60 -5.42
N VAL A 128 -10.75 -11.75 -4.78
CA VAL A 128 -12.20 -11.97 -4.62
C VAL A 128 -12.97 -10.79 -5.18
N ALA A 129 -13.97 -11.11 -6.01
CA ALA A 129 -14.97 -10.18 -6.51
C ALA A 129 -16.34 -10.86 -6.51
N ASP A 130 -17.40 -10.09 -6.33
CA ASP A 130 -18.78 -10.59 -6.30
C ASP A 130 -19.34 -10.93 -7.69
N THR A 131 -18.77 -10.38 -8.75
CA THR A 131 -19.27 -10.57 -10.11
C THR A 131 -18.19 -11.03 -11.09
N GLU A 132 -17.06 -10.33 -11.18
CA GLU A 132 -16.05 -10.58 -12.23
C GLU A 132 -14.65 -10.17 -11.75
N ILE A 133 -13.65 -10.96 -12.09
CA ILE A 133 -12.23 -10.58 -12.05
C ILE A 133 -11.75 -10.43 -13.49
N GLN A 134 -11.49 -9.20 -13.93
CA GLN A 134 -10.97 -8.92 -15.26
C GLN A 134 -9.43 -8.79 -15.21
N ILE A 135 -8.73 -9.61 -15.98
CA ILE A 135 -7.28 -9.53 -16.14
C ILE A 135 -7.00 -9.18 -17.62
N ALA A 136 -6.52 -7.97 -17.85
CA ALA A 136 -6.22 -7.47 -19.20
C ALA A 136 -4.72 -7.20 -19.30
N ALA A 137 -4.02 -7.97 -20.13
CA ALA A 137 -2.60 -7.83 -20.38
C ALA A 137 -2.26 -8.32 -21.80
N THR A 138 -1.11 -7.89 -22.33
CA THR A 138 -0.57 -8.45 -23.59
C THR A 138 -0.26 -9.94 -23.46
N THR A 139 0.22 -10.35 -22.28
CA THR A 139 0.52 -11.75 -21.93
C THR A 139 0.16 -11.98 -20.48
N ILE A 140 -0.50 -13.11 -20.20
CA ILE A 140 -0.71 -13.62 -18.84
C ILE A 140 0.09 -14.93 -18.75
N ASP A 141 1.15 -14.92 -17.94
CA ASP A 141 2.02 -16.08 -17.72
C ASP A 141 1.65 -16.76 -16.39
N ILE A 142 1.29 -18.05 -16.46
CA ILE A 142 0.90 -18.86 -15.31
C ILE A 142 1.86 -20.04 -15.20
N ASN A 143 2.83 -19.95 -14.28
CA ASN A 143 3.88 -20.95 -14.09
C ASN A 143 3.48 -22.10 -13.14
N GLY A 144 2.23 -22.47 -13.10
CA GLY A 144 1.69 -23.53 -12.26
C GLY A 144 0.54 -24.28 -12.93
N ASN A 145 -0.06 -25.19 -12.18
CA ASN A 145 -1.29 -25.84 -12.66
C ASN A 145 -2.47 -24.87 -12.63
N VAL A 146 -3.33 -24.97 -13.63
CA VAL A 146 -4.59 -24.22 -13.68
C VAL A 146 -5.73 -25.20 -13.46
N ASP A 147 -6.51 -24.95 -12.41
CA ASP A 147 -7.75 -25.66 -12.14
C ASP A 147 -8.95 -24.74 -12.47
N VAL A 148 -9.78 -25.16 -13.43
CA VAL A 148 -10.99 -24.43 -13.85
C VAL A 148 -12.20 -25.26 -13.44
N SER A 149 -12.84 -24.88 -12.34
CA SER A 149 -14.05 -25.57 -11.85
C SER A 149 -15.32 -25.27 -12.66
N GLY A 150 -15.30 -24.26 -13.51
CA GLY A 150 -16.37 -23.87 -14.40
C GLY A 150 -16.07 -24.18 -15.87
N THR A 151 -16.63 -23.37 -16.77
CA THR A 151 -16.40 -23.48 -18.21
C THR A 151 -15.19 -22.65 -18.62
N LEU A 152 -14.28 -23.23 -19.39
CA LEU A 152 -13.23 -22.51 -20.09
C LEU A 152 -13.70 -22.15 -21.51
N THR A 153 -13.84 -20.86 -21.80
CA THR A 153 -14.15 -20.36 -23.16
C THR A 153 -12.91 -19.66 -23.71
N VAL A 154 -12.45 -20.12 -24.88
CA VAL A 154 -11.30 -19.51 -25.57
C VAL A 154 -11.78 -19.00 -26.93
N ALA A 155 -11.65 -17.70 -27.17
CA ALA A 155 -12.08 -17.07 -28.42
C ALA A 155 -11.09 -17.25 -29.59
N GLY A 156 -9.82 -17.54 -29.28
CA GLY A 156 -8.76 -17.76 -30.24
C GLY A 156 -8.35 -19.22 -30.37
N ALA A 157 -7.24 -19.47 -31.05
CA ALA A 157 -6.65 -20.80 -31.10
C ALA A 157 -6.08 -21.22 -29.72
N VAL A 158 -6.18 -22.50 -29.42
CA VAL A 158 -5.51 -23.11 -28.26
C VAL A 158 -4.32 -23.92 -28.79
N ASP A 159 -3.12 -23.53 -28.41
CA ASP A 159 -1.90 -24.25 -28.70
C ASP A 159 -1.49 -25.05 -27.45
N PHE A 160 -1.45 -26.35 -27.56
CA PHE A 160 -1.02 -27.25 -26.49
C PHE A 160 0.48 -27.58 -26.55
N GLY A 161 1.20 -27.11 -27.59
CA GLY A 161 2.63 -27.36 -27.79
C GLY A 161 2.93 -28.84 -27.64
N ASP A 162 2.73 -29.71 -28.50
CA ASP A 162 3.00 -31.17 -28.49
C ASP A 162 2.55 -31.95 -27.20
N ALA A 163 1.83 -31.31 -26.29
CA ALA A 163 1.33 -31.97 -25.09
C ALA A 163 0.09 -32.81 -25.38
N ALA A 164 -0.01 -33.98 -24.71
CA ALA A 164 -1.16 -34.87 -24.88
C ALA A 164 -2.41 -34.29 -24.18
N LEU A 165 -3.56 -34.41 -24.83
CA LEU A 165 -4.87 -34.28 -24.19
C LEU A 165 -5.23 -35.64 -23.57
N SER A 166 -5.35 -35.68 -22.24
CA SER A 166 -5.72 -36.89 -21.49
C SER A 166 -7.01 -36.69 -20.71
N ASN A 167 -7.73 -37.79 -20.43
CA ASN A 167 -9.00 -37.78 -19.69
C ASN A 167 -10.09 -36.89 -20.33
N VAL A 168 -10.09 -36.83 -21.66
CA VAL A 168 -11.08 -36.06 -22.40
C VAL A 168 -12.34 -36.88 -22.53
N GLY A 169 -13.49 -36.38 -22.14
CA GLY A 169 -14.78 -37.01 -22.35
C GLY A 169 -15.21 -36.98 -23.84
N ALA A 170 -16.43 -36.69 -24.14
CA ALA A 170 -16.85 -36.54 -25.53
C ALA A 170 -16.21 -35.29 -26.18
N VAL A 171 -15.65 -35.46 -27.36
CA VAL A 171 -15.08 -34.38 -28.17
C VAL A 171 -16.00 -34.14 -29.36
N GLN A 172 -16.54 -32.94 -29.48
CA GLN A 172 -17.33 -32.50 -30.63
C GLN A 172 -16.46 -31.63 -31.52
N LEU A 173 -16.24 -32.03 -32.73
CA LEU A 173 -15.37 -31.35 -33.69
C LEU A 173 -16.12 -31.15 -35.02
N ASP A 174 -15.99 -29.99 -35.61
CA ASP A 174 -16.50 -29.73 -36.97
C ASP A 174 -15.60 -30.43 -38.01
N SER A 175 -14.30 -30.53 -37.73
CA SER A 175 -13.35 -31.26 -38.57
C SER A 175 -12.09 -31.66 -37.81
N ILE A 176 -11.42 -32.68 -38.32
CA ILE A 176 -10.05 -33.05 -37.91
C ILE A 176 -9.19 -32.90 -39.14
N ALA A 177 -8.19 -32.00 -39.06
CA ALA A 177 -7.18 -31.83 -40.12
C ALA A 177 -5.77 -32.08 -39.55
N GLY A 178 -4.92 -32.76 -40.32
CA GLY A 178 -3.52 -32.90 -40.01
C GLY A 178 -2.75 -31.58 -40.28
N ASP A 179 -1.64 -31.38 -39.59
CA ASP A 179 -0.79 -30.19 -39.69
C ASP A 179 0.16 -30.16 -40.93
N GLY A 180 -0.05 -31.03 -41.88
CA GLY A 180 0.80 -31.21 -43.07
C GLY A 180 1.81 -32.36 -42.97
N ASP A 181 1.82 -33.10 -41.88
CA ASP A 181 2.61 -34.32 -41.73
C ASP A 181 1.97 -35.48 -42.53
N THR A 182 2.78 -36.21 -43.29
CA THR A 182 2.32 -37.33 -44.11
C THR A 182 2.02 -38.59 -43.31
N ASN A 183 2.27 -38.60 -42.03
CA ASN A 183 2.08 -39.73 -41.10
C ASN A 183 0.87 -39.55 -40.15
N THR A 184 0.00 -38.61 -40.40
CA THR A 184 -1.22 -38.39 -39.59
C THR A 184 -2.03 -39.67 -39.50
N SER A 185 -2.21 -40.22 -38.29
CA SER A 185 -3.02 -41.41 -38.08
C SER A 185 -4.00 -41.24 -36.92
N ILE A 186 -5.21 -41.81 -37.11
CA ILE A 186 -6.15 -42.05 -36.00
C ILE A 186 -6.05 -43.56 -35.71
N THR A 187 -5.43 -43.89 -34.56
CA THR A 187 -5.24 -45.28 -34.17
C THR A 187 -6.03 -45.61 -32.92
N PHE A 188 -6.86 -46.62 -33.01
CA PHE A 188 -7.56 -47.21 -31.88
C PHE A 188 -6.90 -48.56 -31.54
N SER A 189 -6.38 -48.71 -30.30
CA SER A 189 -5.75 -49.95 -29.85
C SER A 189 -6.68 -50.64 -28.85
N GLY A 190 -7.04 -51.88 -29.11
CA GLY A 190 -7.93 -52.67 -28.26
C GLY A 190 -9.23 -53.13 -28.95
N SER A 191 -10.24 -53.48 -28.16
CA SER A 191 -11.54 -53.96 -28.63
C SER A 191 -12.54 -52.83 -28.92
N ASP A 192 -12.06 -51.69 -29.41
CA ASP A 192 -12.87 -50.50 -29.60
C ASP A 192 -13.76 -50.62 -30.84
N VAL A 193 -14.97 -50.12 -30.74
CA VAL A 193 -15.94 -50.08 -31.83
C VAL A 193 -16.01 -48.67 -32.39
N ILE A 194 -15.73 -48.55 -33.69
CA ILE A 194 -16.09 -47.32 -34.45
C ILE A 194 -17.47 -47.55 -35.09
N THR A 195 -18.45 -46.80 -34.64
CA THR A 195 -19.79 -46.78 -35.28
C THR A 195 -19.84 -45.54 -36.18
N VAL A 196 -20.07 -45.76 -37.46
CA VAL A 196 -20.23 -44.71 -38.48
C VAL A 196 -21.72 -44.54 -38.79
#